data_0fd651580b966082419ffb46416bbe86
#
_entry.id   0fd651580b966082419ffb46416bbe86
#
_cell.length_a   1.000
_cell.length_b   1.000
_cell.length_c   1.000
_cell.angle_alpha   90.00
_cell.angle_beta   90.00
_cell.angle_gamma   90.00
#
_symmetry.space_group_name_H-M   'P 1'
#
loop_
_entity.id
_entity.type
_entity.pdbx_description
1 polymer ?
#
loop_
_entity_poly.entity_id
_entity_poly.type
_entity_poly.pdbx_seq_one_letter_code
_entity_poly.pdbx_strand_id
1 'polypeptide(L)'
;MANDFWILLAMVIYFAAMLSIGFIYSKRSNSSSKEYFAGGRGVGPWLTALSAEASDMSGWLLMGLPGLAYFTGAADPMWTAVGLALGTYLNWKLVARRLRRYSVVTDDAITIPDFFAKRFHDKKGVISTIAAVIILVFFSVYVGSCFVTVGKLFATLFGFDYHVMMIIGAVVVFVYTVVGGYLSVVMTDFIQGMLMFFALAVVFIGTVASAGGVDNTVEFLRAIPGYLSGTQVAAPKLDPATGQQLVEAGKAVFGAPSDYGIITIISMLAWGLGYFGMPQVLVRFLSIRSVEEVRRSRIIATSWCVISLGCAVCIGLVGRAMMPTELLTSTDAETIFIVLAQTLLPSFMCGVVVSGIFAASMSSSSSYLIIGASAMGENIFRGLLHRKATDKQVMIVARVTLVVMFLFGILVAYDQNSSIFQVVSYAWAGLGASFGPLMLCSLYWRRANKAGAVAGMLSGTAAVLIWHNLVKPLGGVFAIYELLPAFIISLLFIVVVSLLTAKPNKRMLYEFDHYMDDPLPGTLPSGTVLVDEPMEAMESEVRSGK
;
A
#
# COMPACT_ATOMS: atom_id res chain seq x y z
N MET A 1 6.00 29.37 -20.29
CA MET A 1 4.56 29.65 -20.60
C MET A 1 3.97 28.74 -21.67
N ALA A 2 4.51 28.65 -22.90
CA ALA A 2 3.93 27.73 -23.91
C ALA A 2 4.10 26.26 -23.57
N ASN A 3 5.23 25.87 -23.02
CA ASN A 3 5.49 24.48 -22.60
C ASN A 3 4.59 24.06 -21.42
N ASP A 4 4.39 24.95 -20.44
CA ASP A 4 3.59 24.68 -19.25
C ASP A 4 2.12 24.50 -19.60
N PHE A 5 1.64 25.23 -20.63
CA PHE A 5 0.28 25.08 -21.12
C PHE A 5 -0.01 23.65 -21.62
N TRP A 6 0.89 23.06 -22.38
CA TRP A 6 0.68 21.71 -22.92
C TRP A 6 0.77 20.64 -21.82
N ILE A 7 1.63 20.83 -20.81
CA ILE A 7 1.70 19.96 -19.64
C ILE A 7 0.39 20.02 -18.87
N LEU A 8 -0.09 21.23 -18.55
CA LEU A 8 -1.34 21.44 -17.84
C LEU A 8 -2.55 20.91 -18.61
N LEU A 9 -2.58 21.10 -19.94
CA LEU A 9 -3.67 20.59 -20.78
C LEU A 9 -3.77 19.06 -20.69
N ALA A 10 -2.64 18.34 -20.77
CA ALA A 10 -2.62 16.89 -20.64
C ALA A 10 -3.13 16.44 -19.25
N MET A 11 -2.70 17.12 -18.18
CA MET A 11 -3.18 16.85 -16.82
C MET A 11 -4.67 17.11 -16.66
N VAL A 12 -5.18 18.21 -17.22
CA VAL A 12 -6.63 18.54 -17.18
C VAL A 12 -7.46 17.48 -17.92
N ILE A 13 -6.98 17.01 -19.08
CA ILE A 13 -7.64 15.91 -19.81
C ILE A 13 -7.69 14.65 -18.95
N TYR A 14 -6.58 14.29 -18.28
CA TYR A 14 -6.54 13.16 -17.36
C TYR A 14 -7.56 13.33 -16.22
N PHE A 15 -7.61 14.48 -15.55
CA PHE A 15 -8.57 14.74 -14.47
C PHE A 15 -10.01 14.66 -14.93
N ALA A 16 -10.32 15.28 -16.09
CA ALA A 16 -11.66 15.24 -16.65
C ALA A 16 -12.11 13.78 -16.92
N ALA A 17 -11.21 12.94 -17.45
CA ALA A 17 -11.48 11.52 -17.67
C ALA A 17 -11.75 10.79 -16.34
N MET A 18 -10.91 10.98 -15.31
CA MET A 18 -11.09 10.32 -14.01
C MET A 18 -12.39 10.76 -13.31
N LEU A 19 -12.68 12.05 -13.29
CA LEU A 19 -13.93 12.57 -12.73
C LEU A 19 -15.17 12.03 -13.48
N SER A 20 -15.10 11.95 -14.81
CA SER A 20 -16.20 11.39 -15.62
C SER A 20 -16.51 9.95 -15.23
N ILE A 21 -15.48 9.11 -15.05
CA ILE A 21 -15.64 7.74 -14.58
C ILE A 21 -16.24 7.72 -13.18
N GLY A 22 -15.75 8.57 -12.27
CA GLY A 22 -16.27 8.73 -10.93
C GLY A 22 -17.79 8.99 -10.94
N PHE A 23 -18.24 9.93 -11.76
CA PHE A 23 -19.66 10.26 -11.91
C PHE A 23 -20.50 9.14 -12.53
N ILE A 24 -19.98 8.42 -13.54
CA ILE A 24 -20.68 7.30 -14.19
C ILE A 24 -21.01 6.21 -13.17
N TYR A 25 -20.05 5.85 -12.31
CA TYR A 25 -20.23 4.80 -11.32
C TYR A 25 -20.89 5.26 -10.01
N SER A 26 -21.01 6.57 -9.76
CA SER A 26 -21.50 7.14 -8.50
C SER A 26 -22.92 6.69 -8.14
N LYS A 27 -23.82 6.61 -9.12
CA LYS A 27 -25.22 6.19 -8.89
C LYS A 27 -25.31 4.77 -8.32
N ARG A 28 -24.52 3.84 -8.87
CA ARG A 28 -24.46 2.46 -8.40
C ARG A 28 -23.76 2.36 -7.03
N SER A 29 -22.64 3.01 -6.87
CA SER A 29 -21.87 2.99 -5.63
C SER A 29 -22.65 3.55 -4.43
N ASN A 30 -23.48 4.57 -4.63
CA ASN A 30 -24.24 5.20 -3.56
C ASN A 30 -25.61 4.53 -3.26
N SER A 31 -25.90 3.35 -3.83
CA SER A 31 -27.19 2.65 -3.63
C SER A 31 -27.33 2.03 -2.22
N SER A 32 -26.23 1.58 -1.63
CA SER A 32 -26.16 1.06 -0.26
C SER A 32 -24.74 1.19 0.32
N SER A 33 -24.59 1.08 1.65
CA SER A 33 -23.27 1.06 2.26
C SER A 33 -22.42 -0.13 1.79
N LYS A 34 -23.04 -1.29 1.57
CA LYS A 34 -22.36 -2.48 1.06
C LYS A 34 -21.81 -2.29 -0.36
N GLU A 35 -22.57 -1.66 -1.25
CA GLU A 35 -22.09 -1.32 -2.61
C GLU A 35 -21.01 -0.24 -2.56
N TYR A 36 -21.16 0.75 -1.70
CA TYR A 36 -20.19 1.84 -1.56
C TYR A 36 -18.81 1.35 -1.09
N PHE A 37 -18.75 0.37 -0.17
CA PHE A 37 -17.50 -0.08 0.45
C PHE A 37 -16.91 -1.35 -0.17
N ALA A 38 -17.70 -2.19 -0.84
CA ALA A 38 -17.25 -3.51 -1.32
C ALA A 38 -17.54 -3.83 -2.79
N GLY A 39 -18.40 -3.07 -3.48
CA GLY A 39 -18.66 -3.24 -4.92
C GLY A 39 -19.19 -4.60 -5.38
N GLY A 40 -19.70 -5.44 -4.45
CA GLY A 40 -20.50 -6.62 -4.77
C GLY A 40 -19.78 -7.84 -5.37
N ARG A 41 -18.49 -8.10 -5.08
CA ARG A 41 -17.75 -9.33 -5.51
C ARG A 41 -17.84 -9.65 -7.03
N GLY A 42 -17.86 -8.63 -7.87
CA GLY A 42 -18.01 -8.78 -9.33
C GLY A 42 -16.75 -8.45 -10.14
N VAL A 43 -15.60 -8.28 -9.48
CA VAL A 43 -14.40 -7.73 -10.11
C VAL A 43 -13.63 -8.82 -10.87
N GLY A 44 -13.37 -8.60 -12.16
CA GLY A 44 -12.60 -9.53 -12.99
C GLY A 44 -11.09 -9.48 -12.73
N PRO A 45 -10.31 -10.44 -13.29
CA PRO A 45 -8.91 -10.65 -12.91
C PRO A 45 -7.98 -9.48 -13.24
N TRP A 46 -8.16 -8.79 -14.37
CA TRP A 46 -7.36 -7.62 -14.75
C TRP A 46 -7.62 -6.43 -13.81
N LEU A 47 -8.89 -6.15 -13.55
CA LEU A 47 -9.27 -5.06 -12.66
C LEU A 47 -8.78 -5.32 -11.24
N THR A 48 -8.95 -6.55 -10.74
CA THR A 48 -8.49 -6.94 -9.40
C THR A 48 -6.99 -6.78 -9.26
N ALA A 49 -6.21 -7.27 -10.25
CA ALA A 49 -4.75 -7.19 -10.22
C ALA A 49 -4.26 -5.74 -10.26
N LEU A 50 -4.69 -4.97 -11.27
CA LEU A 50 -4.20 -3.60 -11.45
C LEU A 50 -4.74 -2.65 -10.38
N SER A 51 -5.97 -2.85 -9.87
CA SER A 51 -6.45 -2.08 -8.74
C SER A 51 -5.68 -2.40 -7.44
N ALA A 52 -5.29 -3.66 -7.23
CA ALA A 52 -4.44 -4.01 -6.09
C ALA A 52 -3.09 -3.30 -6.16
N GLU A 53 -2.40 -3.39 -7.30
CA GLU A 53 -1.08 -2.78 -7.49
C GLU A 53 -1.15 -1.24 -7.52
N ALA A 54 -2.10 -0.64 -8.25
CA ALA A 54 -2.24 0.81 -8.32
C ALA A 54 -2.63 1.44 -6.97
N SER A 55 -3.45 0.76 -6.16
CA SER A 55 -3.79 1.26 -4.83
C SER A 55 -2.66 1.12 -3.81
N ASP A 56 -1.68 0.28 -4.09
CA ASP A 56 -0.52 0.01 -3.26
C ASP A 56 0.68 0.88 -3.65
N MET A 57 0.97 0.94 -4.93
CA MET A 57 2.09 1.65 -5.54
C MET A 57 1.76 3.14 -5.71
N SER A 58 1.81 3.91 -4.60
CA SER A 58 1.56 5.35 -4.59
C SER A 58 2.72 6.15 -5.21
N GLY A 59 2.78 7.44 -4.93
CA GLY A 59 3.90 8.31 -5.35
C GLY A 59 5.30 7.81 -4.98
N TRP A 60 5.42 6.93 -3.98
CA TRP A 60 6.71 6.35 -3.63
C TRP A 60 7.34 5.52 -4.75
N LEU A 61 6.54 4.86 -5.61
CA LEU A 61 7.06 4.09 -6.75
C LEU A 61 7.69 4.98 -7.82
N LEU A 62 7.07 6.12 -8.15
CA LEU A 62 7.53 7.00 -9.22
C LEU A 62 8.50 8.09 -8.73
N MET A 63 8.51 8.37 -7.43
CA MET A 63 9.35 9.42 -6.84
C MET A 63 10.29 8.87 -5.77
N GLY A 64 9.76 8.25 -4.71
CA GLY A 64 10.55 7.80 -3.57
C GLY A 64 11.61 6.75 -3.94
N LEU A 65 11.23 5.72 -4.66
CA LEU A 65 12.15 4.62 -5.02
C LEU A 65 13.23 5.07 -6.04
N PRO A 66 12.90 5.79 -7.13
CA PRO A 66 13.93 6.38 -7.99
C PRO A 66 14.83 7.38 -7.26
N GLY A 67 14.25 8.20 -6.37
CA GLY A 67 15.02 9.15 -5.55
C GLY A 67 16.02 8.45 -4.64
N LEU A 68 15.60 7.38 -3.97
CA LEU A 68 16.49 6.57 -3.15
C LEU A 68 17.64 5.98 -3.98
N ALA A 69 17.33 5.41 -5.17
CA ALA A 69 18.33 4.87 -6.08
C ALA A 69 19.29 5.95 -6.60
N TYR A 70 18.79 7.13 -6.92
CA TYR A 70 19.62 8.27 -7.34
C TYR A 70 20.58 8.72 -6.24
N PHE A 71 20.14 8.77 -4.99
CA PHE A 71 20.92 9.35 -3.89
C PHE A 71 21.90 8.37 -3.25
N THR A 72 21.49 7.10 -3.02
CA THR A 72 22.27 6.10 -2.27
C THR A 72 22.82 4.95 -3.12
N GLY A 73 22.44 4.86 -4.39
CA GLY A 73 22.82 3.77 -5.27
C GLY A 73 21.90 2.56 -5.20
N ALA A 74 22.41 1.38 -5.59
CA ALA A 74 21.59 0.22 -5.89
C ALA A 74 21.11 -0.58 -4.67
N ALA A 75 21.86 -0.63 -3.58
CA ALA A 75 21.61 -1.60 -2.49
C ALA A 75 20.21 -1.51 -1.88
N ASP A 76 19.88 -0.36 -1.27
CA ASP A 76 18.59 -0.15 -0.60
C ASP A 76 17.39 -0.35 -1.54
N PRO A 77 17.30 0.34 -2.70
CA PRO A 77 16.14 0.22 -3.57
C PRO A 77 16.02 -1.16 -4.21
N MET A 78 17.14 -1.82 -4.52
CA MET A 78 17.14 -3.16 -5.11
C MET A 78 16.58 -4.20 -4.15
N TRP A 79 17.08 -4.25 -2.90
CA TRP A 79 16.59 -5.23 -1.93
C TRP A 79 15.16 -4.96 -1.49
N THR A 80 14.76 -3.69 -1.40
CA THR A 80 13.36 -3.28 -1.21
C THR A 80 12.48 -3.78 -2.36
N ALA A 81 12.89 -3.55 -3.61
CA ALA A 81 12.15 -4.00 -4.79
C ALA A 81 12.04 -5.53 -4.87
N VAL A 82 13.12 -6.25 -4.59
CA VAL A 82 13.12 -7.73 -4.54
C VAL A 82 12.18 -8.23 -3.44
N GLY A 83 12.23 -7.62 -2.25
CA GLY A 83 11.35 -7.95 -1.14
C GLY A 83 9.87 -7.76 -1.50
N LEU A 84 9.52 -6.62 -2.09
CA LEU A 84 8.16 -6.31 -2.52
C LEU A 84 7.68 -7.23 -3.65
N ALA A 85 8.50 -7.52 -4.64
CA ALA A 85 8.16 -8.45 -5.73
C ALA A 85 7.87 -9.86 -5.21
N LEU A 86 8.72 -10.36 -4.31
CA LEU A 86 8.52 -11.64 -3.63
C LEU A 86 7.27 -11.62 -2.75
N GLY A 87 7.07 -10.54 -2.00
CA GLY A 87 5.91 -10.35 -1.13
C GLY A 87 4.60 -10.33 -1.90
N THR A 88 4.53 -9.60 -3.01
CA THR A 88 3.38 -9.60 -3.92
C THR A 88 3.08 -11.01 -4.40
N TYR A 89 4.06 -11.70 -4.96
CA TYR A 89 3.86 -13.10 -5.43
C TYR A 89 3.36 -14.02 -4.32
N LEU A 90 3.99 -13.97 -3.14
CA LEU A 90 3.63 -14.82 -2.01
C LEU A 90 2.25 -14.48 -1.46
N ASN A 91 1.89 -13.21 -1.36
CA ASN A 91 0.58 -12.78 -0.91
C ASN A 91 -0.53 -13.30 -1.84
N TRP A 92 -0.39 -13.12 -3.15
CA TRP A 92 -1.32 -13.69 -4.13
C TRP A 92 -1.38 -15.21 -4.10
N LYS A 93 -0.25 -15.90 -3.85
CA LYS A 93 -0.17 -17.37 -3.82
C LYS A 93 -0.75 -17.95 -2.53
N LEU A 94 -0.40 -17.37 -1.39
CA LEU A 94 -0.73 -17.91 -0.07
C LEU A 94 -2.06 -17.38 0.48
N VAL A 95 -2.35 -16.09 0.29
CA VAL A 95 -3.48 -15.43 0.94
C VAL A 95 -4.71 -15.35 0.04
N ALA A 96 -4.59 -14.89 -1.20
CA ALA A 96 -5.73 -14.48 -2.00
C ALA A 96 -6.82 -15.56 -2.14
N ARG A 97 -6.46 -16.80 -2.55
CA ARG A 97 -7.40 -17.90 -2.70
C ARG A 97 -8.07 -18.28 -1.38
N ARG A 98 -7.27 -18.38 -0.32
CA ARG A 98 -7.75 -18.80 1.00
C ARG A 98 -8.67 -17.75 1.62
N LEU A 99 -8.26 -16.49 1.59
CA LEU A 99 -9.04 -15.38 2.10
C LEU A 99 -10.37 -15.24 1.37
N ARG A 100 -10.37 -15.36 0.03
CA ARG A 100 -11.60 -15.31 -0.78
C ARG A 100 -12.59 -16.40 -0.39
N ARG A 101 -12.13 -17.64 -0.21
CA ARG A 101 -12.99 -18.76 0.19
C ARG A 101 -13.46 -18.62 1.63
N TYR A 102 -12.54 -18.34 2.55
CA TYR A 102 -12.87 -18.25 3.96
C TYR A 102 -13.84 -17.10 4.25
N SER A 103 -13.73 -15.98 3.54
CA SER A 103 -14.66 -14.85 3.70
C SER A 103 -16.11 -15.22 3.36
N VAL A 104 -16.36 -16.21 2.49
CA VAL A 104 -17.71 -16.71 2.20
C VAL A 104 -18.21 -17.54 3.36
N VAL A 105 -17.39 -18.46 3.88
CA VAL A 105 -17.75 -19.34 5.01
C VAL A 105 -18.00 -18.55 6.28
N THR A 106 -17.31 -17.41 6.47
CA THR A 106 -17.51 -16.51 7.61
C THR A 106 -18.57 -15.43 7.31
N ASP A 107 -19.81 -15.83 7.03
CA ASP A 107 -20.97 -14.95 6.81
C ASP A 107 -20.71 -13.80 5.81
N ASP A 108 -20.03 -14.10 4.70
CA ASP A 108 -19.77 -13.17 3.60
C ASP A 108 -19.06 -11.87 4.04
N ALA A 109 -17.95 -12.01 4.78
CA ALA A 109 -17.15 -10.88 5.22
C ALA A 109 -16.65 -10.01 4.04
N ILE A 110 -16.87 -8.70 4.11
CA ILE A 110 -16.57 -7.74 3.03
C ILE A 110 -15.44 -6.77 3.36
N THR A 111 -15.05 -6.65 4.61
CA THR A 111 -13.92 -5.84 5.07
C THR A 111 -12.93 -6.69 5.85
N ILE A 112 -11.69 -6.25 5.97
CA ILE A 112 -10.67 -6.99 6.72
C ILE A 112 -10.97 -7.01 8.22
N PRO A 113 -11.39 -5.91 8.89
CA PRO A 113 -11.82 -5.97 10.27
C PRO A 113 -13.02 -6.91 10.50
N ASP A 114 -13.98 -6.94 9.56
CA ASP A 114 -15.14 -7.85 9.61
C ASP A 114 -14.70 -9.33 9.46
N PHE A 115 -13.79 -9.61 8.52
CA PHE A 115 -13.22 -10.94 8.36
C PHE A 115 -12.56 -11.44 9.65
N PHE A 116 -11.70 -10.65 10.29
CA PHE A 116 -11.08 -11.05 11.54
C PHE A 116 -12.09 -11.25 12.67
N ALA A 117 -13.07 -10.34 12.81
CA ALA A 117 -14.10 -10.47 13.82
C ALA A 117 -14.93 -11.75 13.65
N LYS A 118 -15.35 -12.05 12.43
CA LYS A 118 -16.13 -13.27 12.11
C LYS A 118 -15.28 -14.53 12.23
N ARG A 119 -14.03 -14.52 11.73
CA ARG A 119 -13.10 -15.65 11.85
C ARG A 119 -12.89 -16.10 13.29
N PHE A 120 -12.84 -15.16 14.24
CA PHE A 120 -12.63 -15.42 15.66
C PHE A 120 -13.91 -15.33 16.48
N HIS A 121 -15.09 -15.34 15.85
CA HIS A 121 -16.42 -15.25 16.48
C HIS A 121 -16.51 -14.11 17.52
N ASP A 122 -16.00 -12.94 17.20
CA ASP A 122 -16.00 -11.78 18.08
C ASP A 122 -17.35 -11.08 18.13
N LYS A 123 -18.27 -11.60 18.92
CA LYS A 123 -19.62 -11.03 19.11
C LYS A 123 -19.62 -9.62 19.75
N LYS A 124 -18.52 -9.23 20.43
CA LYS A 124 -18.40 -7.93 21.11
C LYS A 124 -17.82 -6.83 20.20
N GLY A 125 -17.26 -7.18 19.05
CA GLY A 125 -16.66 -6.23 18.12
C GLY A 125 -15.30 -5.66 18.56
N VAL A 126 -14.60 -6.33 19.49
CA VAL A 126 -13.29 -5.88 20.00
C VAL A 126 -12.24 -5.94 18.89
N ILE A 127 -12.17 -7.06 18.15
CA ILE A 127 -11.20 -7.25 17.06
C ILE A 127 -11.45 -6.23 15.96
N SER A 128 -12.71 -6.08 15.52
CA SER A 128 -13.04 -5.13 14.44
C SER A 128 -12.77 -3.68 14.84
N THR A 129 -12.99 -3.33 16.09
CA THR A 129 -12.71 -1.98 16.60
C THR A 129 -11.20 -1.69 16.64
N ILE A 130 -10.39 -2.61 17.20
CA ILE A 130 -8.93 -2.45 17.24
C ILE A 130 -8.38 -2.35 15.79
N ALA A 131 -8.81 -3.25 14.91
CA ALA A 131 -8.39 -3.24 13.51
C ALA A 131 -8.79 -1.93 12.81
N ALA A 132 -10.01 -1.43 13.04
CA ALA A 132 -10.48 -0.17 12.47
C ALA A 132 -9.66 1.03 12.95
N VAL A 133 -9.32 1.10 14.24
CA VAL A 133 -8.47 2.18 14.79
C VAL A 133 -7.07 2.14 14.18
N ILE A 134 -6.45 0.97 14.06
CA ILE A 134 -5.13 0.81 13.43
C ILE A 134 -5.18 1.27 11.97
N ILE A 135 -6.20 0.87 11.22
CA ILE A 135 -6.41 1.30 9.82
C ILE A 135 -6.54 2.82 9.73
N LEU A 136 -7.37 3.43 10.58
CA LEU A 136 -7.58 4.88 10.56
C LEU A 136 -6.28 5.65 10.82
N VAL A 137 -5.49 5.23 11.81
CA VAL A 137 -4.22 5.90 12.15
C VAL A 137 -3.23 5.80 10.99
N PHE A 138 -2.89 4.59 10.57
CA PHE A 138 -1.82 4.42 9.58
C PHE A 138 -2.23 4.83 8.17
N PHE A 139 -3.49 4.67 7.78
CA PHE A 139 -3.95 5.18 6.48
C PHE A 139 -4.01 6.71 6.44
N SER A 140 -4.33 7.36 7.56
CA SER A 140 -4.26 8.83 7.61
C SER A 140 -2.84 9.36 7.40
N VAL A 141 -1.83 8.67 7.99
CA VAL A 141 -0.41 8.97 7.73
C VAL A 141 -0.05 8.72 6.26
N TYR A 142 -0.49 7.58 5.71
CA TYR A 142 -0.20 7.24 4.31
C TYR A 142 -0.83 8.23 3.32
N VAL A 143 -2.06 8.67 3.57
CA VAL A 143 -2.73 9.72 2.76
C VAL A 143 -1.89 11.00 2.75
N GLY A 144 -1.26 11.34 3.87
CA GLY A 144 -0.33 12.47 3.93
C GLY A 144 0.82 12.33 2.94
N SER A 145 1.44 11.16 2.78
CA SER A 145 2.50 10.95 1.78
C SER A 145 2.03 11.17 0.34
N CYS A 146 0.76 10.83 0.05
CA CYS A 146 0.17 11.11 -1.26
C CYS A 146 0.02 12.61 -1.51
N PHE A 147 -0.31 13.40 -0.48
CA PHE A 147 -0.40 14.85 -0.59
C PHE A 147 0.98 15.51 -0.71
N VAL A 148 2.00 15.00 0.01
CA VAL A 148 3.42 15.41 -0.20
C VAL A 148 3.81 15.21 -1.67
N THR A 149 3.49 14.06 -2.24
CA THR A 149 3.79 13.74 -3.65
C THR A 149 3.20 14.77 -4.60
N VAL A 150 1.93 15.15 -4.39
CA VAL A 150 1.24 16.14 -5.23
C VAL A 150 1.85 17.53 -5.07
N GLY A 151 2.13 17.94 -3.83
CA GLY A 151 2.80 19.22 -3.55
C GLY A 151 4.15 19.33 -4.26
N LYS A 152 5.01 18.32 -4.09
CA LYS A 152 6.33 18.25 -4.76
C LYS A 152 6.22 18.22 -6.28
N LEU A 153 5.23 17.49 -6.84
CA LEU A 153 5.00 17.41 -8.27
C LEU A 153 4.78 18.80 -8.89
N PHE A 154 3.84 19.55 -8.36
CA PHE A 154 3.50 20.88 -8.91
C PHE A 154 4.55 21.93 -8.61
N ALA A 155 5.19 21.88 -7.45
CA ALA A 155 6.29 22.76 -7.11
C ALA A 155 7.49 22.56 -8.06
N THR A 156 7.84 21.31 -8.36
CA THR A 156 8.94 20.98 -9.29
C THR A 156 8.61 21.35 -10.74
N LEU A 157 7.36 21.07 -11.19
CA LEU A 157 6.97 21.32 -12.58
C LEU A 157 6.85 22.80 -12.94
N PHE A 158 6.27 23.60 -12.04
CA PHE A 158 5.82 24.96 -12.36
C PHE A 158 6.41 26.02 -11.44
N GLY A 159 7.18 25.63 -10.43
CA GLY A 159 7.70 26.57 -9.42
C GLY A 159 6.62 27.19 -8.53
N PHE A 160 5.44 26.56 -8.45
CA PHE A 160 4.36 27.04 -7.59
C PHE A 160 4.64 26.73 -6.12
N ASP A 161 3.99 27.50 -5.23
CA ASP A 161 4.09 27.25 -3.79
C ASP A 161 3.62 25.83 -3.43
N TYR A 162 4.47 25.12 -2.70
CA TYR A 162 4.22 23.73 -2.30
C TYR A 162 2.90 23.57 -1.54
N HIS A 163 2.64 24.42 -0.53
CA HIS A 163 1.49 24.28 0.35
C HIS A 163 0.18 24.54 -0.40
N VAL A 164 0.17 25.56 -1.27
CA VAL A 164 -1.00 25.86 -2.11
C VAL A 164 -1.31 24.69 -3.03
N MET A 165 -0.31 24.15 -3.69
CA MET A 165 -0.50 23.04 -4.64
C MET A 165 -0.84 21.73 -3.93
N MET A 166 -0.25 21.46 -2.79
CA MET A 166 -0.59 20.32 -1.94
C MET A 166 -2.06 20.37 -1.52
N ILE A 167 -2.56 21.53 -1.06
CA ILE A 167 -3.96 21.68 -0.66
C ILE A 167 -4.91 21.53 -1.87
N ILE A 168 -4.60 22.15 -3.01
CA ILE A 168 -5.43 22.03 -4.22
C ILE A 168 -5.51 20.57 -4.66
N GLY A 169 -4.38 19.87 -4.73
CA GLY A 169 -4.34 18.47 -5.11
C GLY A 169 -5.07 17.57 -4.12
N ALA A 170 -4.91 17.81 -2.82
CA ALA A 170 -5.62 17.10 -1.78
C ALA A 170 -7.16 17.28 -1.91
N VAL A 171 -7.63 18.51 -2.19
CA VAL A 171 -9.06 18.78 -2.44
C VAL A 171 -9.58 18.03 -3.66
N VAL A 172 -8.82 17.99 -4.76
CA VAL A 172 -9.21 17.23 -5.96
C VAL A 172 -9.39 15.74 -5.65
N VAL A 173 -8.43 15.15 -4.94
CA VAL A 173 -8.50 13.75 -4.49
C VAL A 173 -9.72 13.53 -3.57
N PHE A 174 -9.95 14.42 -2.63
CA PHE A 174 -11.06 14.32 -1.69
C PHE A 174 -12.42 14.35 -2.39
N VAL A 175 -12.64 15.33 -3.27
CA VAL A 175 -13.90 15.46 -4.04
C VAL A 175 -14.16 14.20 -4.88
N TYR A 176 -13.14 13.72 -5.59
CA TYR A 176 -13.22 12.49 -6.36
C TYR A 176 -13.61 11.28 -5.49
N THR A 177 -12.98 11.14 -4.33
CA THR A 177 -13.22 9.99 -3.42
C THR A 177 -14.63 9.99 -2.85
N VAL A 178 -15.12 11.15 -2.42
CA VAL A 178 -16.47 11.28 -1.82
C VAL A 178 -17.57 10.91 -2.81
N VAL A 179 -17.38 11.23 -4.09
CA VAL A 179 -18.38 10.97 -5.15
C VAL A 179 -18.35 9.51 -5.60
N GLY A 180 -17.16 8.91 -5.71
CA GLY A 180 -16.96 7.69 -6.49
C GLY A 180 -17.38 6.38 -5.79
N GLY A 181 -17.01 6.15 -4.52
CA GLY A 181 -17.14 4.85 -3.85
C GLY A 181 -16.23 3.75 -4.43
N TYR A 182 -16.28 2.53 -3.83
CA TYR A 182 -15.32 1.45 -4.10
C TYR A 182 -15.25 1.02 -5.58
N LEU A 183 -16.40 0.81 -6.23
CA LEU A 183 -16.42 0.33 -7.62
C LEU A 183 -15.83 1.37 -8.58
N SER A 184 -16.09 2.65 -8.34
CA SER A 184 -15.47 3.74 -9.09
C SER A 184 -13.95 3.74 -8.92
N VAL A 185 -13.47 3.56 -7.67
CA VAL A 185 -12.04 3.50 -7.38
C VAL A 185 -11.39 2.31 -8.09
N VAL A 186 -11.96 1.11 -8.05
CA VAL A 186 -11.42 -0.06 -8.76
C VAL A 186 -11.32 0.17 -10.28
N MET A 187 -12.31 0.84 -10.87
CA MET A 187 -12.31 1.14 -12.32
C MET A 187 -11.26 2.19 -12.68
N THR A 188 -11.13 3.25 -11.87
CA THR A 188 -10.11 4.26 -12.11
C THR A 188 -8.71 3.75 -11.79
N ASP A 189 -8.53 2.93 -10.74
CA ASP A 189 -7.25 2.29 -10.42
C ASP A 189 -6.71 1.48 -11.60
N PHE A 190 -7.58 0.80 -12.35
CA PHE A 190 -7.17 0.07 -13.55
C PHE A 190 -6.50 1.00 -14.56
N ILE A 191 -7.14 2.13 -14.88
CA ILE A 191 -6.60 3.11 -15.83
C ILE A 191 -5.35 3.78 -15.26
N GLN A 192 -5.37 4.12 -13.99
CA GLN A 192 -4.25 4.73 -13.27
C GLN A 192 -3.04 3.79 -13.23
N GLY A 193 -3.26 2.49 -12.95
CA GLY A 193 -2.20 1.48 -13.00
C GLY A 193 -1.59 1.30 -14.38
N MET A 194 -2.41 1.38 -15.45
CA MET A 194 -1.90 1.37 -16.82
C MET A 194 -1.10 2.64 -17.15
N LEU A 195 -1.57 3.81 -16.70
CA LEU A 195 -0.86 5.08 -16.89
C LEU A 195 0.48 5.11 -16.13
N MET A 196 0.52 4.61 -14.90
CA MET A 196 1.76 4.49 -14.12
C MET A 196 2.78 3.60 -14.83
N PHE A 197 2.35 2.45 -15.32
CA PHE A 197 3.20 1.52 -16.06
C PHE A 197 3.74 2.16 -17.34
N PHE A 198 2.87 2.82 -18.10
CA PHE A 198 3.26 3.56 -19.32
C PHE A 198 4.27 4.66 -18.99
N ALA A 199 4.03 5.45 -17.96
CA ALA A 199 4.90 6.54 -17.53
C ALA A 199 6.30 6.03 -17.14
N LEU A 200 6.38 4.96 -16.35
CA LEU A 200 7.65 4.31 -15.98
C LEU A 200 8.38 3.79 -17.23
N ALA A 201 7.69 3.11 -18.13
CA ALA A 201 8.29 2.58 -19.35
C ALA A 201 8.84 3.69 -20.25
N VAL A 202 8.08 4.77 -20.46
CA VAL A 202 8.50 5.90 -21.33
C VAL A 202 9.71 6.62 -20.73
N VAL A 203 9.68 6.95 -19.43
CA VAL A 203 10.83 7.62 -18.79
C VAL A 203 12.04 6.70 -18.74
N PHE A 204 11.87 5.41 -18.42
CA PHE A 204 12.98 4.45 -18.42
C PHE A 204 13.65 4.36 -19.80
N ILE A 205 12.86 4.13 -20.85
CA ILE A 205 13.39 4.03 -22.23
C ILE A 205 14.05 5.34 -22.63
N GLY A 206 13.42 6.49 -22.37
CA GLY A 206 13.97 7.81 -22.68
C GLY A 206 15.29 8.06 -21.95
N THR A 207 15.36 7.73 -20.67
CA THR A 207 16.55 7.90 -19.85
C THR A 207 17.71 7.04 -20.36
N VAL A 208 17.48 5.75 -20.63
CA VAL A 208 18.52 4.84 -21.14
C VAL A 208 18.98 5.26 -22.55
N ALA A 209 18.05 5.65 -23.42
CA ALA A 209 18.38 6.09 -24.78
C ALA A 209 19.21 7.39 -24.81
N SER A 210 19.00 8.28 -23.85
CA SER A 210 19.65 9.60 -23.79
C SER A 210 20.93 9.62 -22.95
N ALA A 211 21.22 8.56 -22.20
CA ALA A 211 22.37 8.47 -21.29
C ALA A 211 23.75 8.28 -21.97
N GLY A 212 23.81 8.35 -23.30
CA GLY A 212 25.07 8.23 -24.06
C GLY A 212 25.62 6.81 -24.20
N GLY A 213 24.78 5.80 -23.99
CA GLY A 213 25.10 4.38 -24.10
C GLY A 213 25.25 3.69 -22.73
N VAL A 214 24.94 2.40 -22.72
CA VAL A 214 24.95 1.59 -21.48
C VAL A 214 26.35 1.52 -20.88
N ASP A 215 27.38 1.32 -21.70
CA ASP A 215 28.76 1.15 -21.23
C ASP A 215 29.27 2.41 -20.53
N ASN A 216 29.10 3.59 -21.14
CA ASN A 216 29.51 4.87 -20.54
C ASN A 216 28.76 5.15 -19.23
N THR A 217 27.46 4.85 -19.20
CA THR A 217 26.63 5.02 -17.99
C THR A 217 27.11 4.11 -16.86
N VAL A 218 27.35 2.84 -17.17
CA VAL A 218 27.83 1.86 -16.18
C VAL A 218 29.24 2.22 -15.70
N GLU A 219 30.12 2.68 -16.59
CA GLU A 219 31.47 3.14 -16.22
C GLU A 219 31.40 4.35 -15.27
N PHE A 220 30.57 5.36 -15.58
CA PHE A 220 30.35 6.51 -14.70
C PHE A 220 29.86 6.08 -13.30
N LEU A 221 28.85 5.21 -13.26
CA LEU A 221 28.27 4.75 -11.99
C LEU A 221 29.22 3.86 -11.19
N ARG A 222 30.07 3.04 -11.85
CA ARG A 222 31.12 2.26 -11.19
C ARG A 222 32.22 3.13 -10.58
N ALA A 223 32.45 4.30 -11.11
CA ALA A 223 33.42 5.23 -10.55
C ALA A 223 32.97 5.82 -9.19
N ILE A 224 31.68 5.74 -8.86
CA ILE A 224 31.14 6.13 -7.55
C ILE A 224 31.28 4.95 -6.57
N PRO A 225 32.01 5.12 -5.45
CA PRO A 225 32.26 4.01 -4.51
C PRO A 225 30.97 3.42 -3.95
N GLY A 226 30.77 2.10 -4.11
CA GLY A 226 29.64 1.36 -3.60
C GLY A 226 28.31 1.55 -4.34
N TYR A 227 28.22 2.42 -5.35
CA TYR A 227 26.97 2.84 -5.96
C TYR A 227 26.19 1.71 -6.67
N LEU A 228 26.88 0.85 -7.40
CA LEU A 228 26.26 -0.32 -8.06
C LEU A 228 26.39 -1.62 -7.25
N SER A 229 26.88 -1.54 -6.02
CA SER A 229 27.02 -2.71 -5.16
C SER A 229 25.66 -3.12 -4.57
N GLY A 230 25.43 -4.44 -4.42
CA GLY A 230 24.29 -4.97 -3.65
C GLY A 230 24.61 -5.16 -2.16
N THR A 231 25.88 -4.98 -1.76
CA THR A 231 26.37 -5.19 -0.38
C THR A 231 27.06 -3.97 0.21
N GLN A 232 27.03 -2.86 -0.50
CA GLN A 232 27.53 -1.57 -0.05
C GLN A 232 26.57 -0.47 -0.49
N VAL A 233 26.47 0.59 0.29
CA VAL A 233 25.70 1.81 -0.01
C VAL A 233 26.67 2.95 -0.26
N ALA A 234 26.47 3.70 -1.32
CA ALA A 234 27.20 4.94 -1.55
C ALA A 234 26.88 5.96 -0.43
N ALA A 235 27.89 6.65 0.03
CA ALA A 235 27.79 7.62 1.11
C ALA A 235 28.00 9.04 0.57
N PRO A 236 26.93 9.79 0.17
CA PRO A 236 27.04 11.17 -0.21
C PRO A 236 27.66 11.99 0.93
N LYS A 237 28.70 12.78 0.65
CA LYS A 237 29.24 13.73 1.64
C LYS A 237 28.33 14.94 1.72
N LEU A 238 27.73 15.17 2.88
CA LEU A 238 26.80 16.28 3.11
C LEU A 238 27.50 17.45 3.78
N ASP A 239 27.14 18.66 3.39
CA ASP A 239 27.47 19.86 4.13
C ASP A 239 26.67 19.87 5.45
N PRO A 240 27.34 19.95 6.61
CA PRO A 240 26.67 19.94 7.91
C PRO A 240 25.69 21.11 8.13
N ALA A 241 25.91 22.25 7.44
CA ALA A 241 25.08 23.43 7.60
C ALA A 241 23.81 23.40 6.76
N THR A 242 23.89 22.85 5.55
CA THR A 242 22.76 22.86 4.58
C THR A 242 22.12 21.49 4.36
N GLY A 243 22.80 20.41 4.74
CA GLY A 243 22.37 19.04 4.45
C GLY A 243 22.47 18.65 2.96
N GLN A 244 23.01 19.53 2.11
CA GLN A 244 23.21 19.28 0.69
C GLN A 244 24.47 18.46 0.43
N GLN A 245 24.45 17.62 -0.61
CA GLN A 245 25.64 16.91 -1.05
C GLN A 245 26.69 17.90 -1.58
N LEU A 246 27.93 17.76 -1.12
CA LEU A 246 29.05 18.59 -1.56
C LEU A 246 29.32 18.34 -3.06
N VAL A 247 29.67 19.43 -3.76
CA VAL A 247 30.07 19.41 -5.17
C VAL A 247 31.47 20.03 -5.26
N GLU A 248 32.43 19.25 -5.78
CA GLU A 248 33.82 19.71 -6.01
C GLU A 248 34.17 19.50 -7.49
N ALA A 249 34.73 20.52 -8.12
CA ALA A 249 35.10 20.50 -9.53
C ALA A 249 33.96 20.01 -10.48
N GLY A 250 32.70 20.39 -10.17
CA GLY A 250 31.53 20.00 -10.96
C GLY A 250 31.08 18.54 -10.77
N LYS A 251 31.60 17.85 -9.75
CA LYS A 251 31.20 16.46 -9.42
C LYS A 251 30.68 16.38 -8.00
N ALA A 252 29.63 15.61 -7.82
CA ALA A 252 29.13 15.31 -6.48
C ALA A 252 30.11 14.41 -5.71
N VAL A 253 30.37 14.77 -4.47
CA VAL A 253 31.38 14.11 -3.63
C VAL A 253 30.77 12.97 -2.84
N PHE A 254 31.43 11.81 -2.87
CA PHE A 254 31.07 10.63 -2.07
C PHE A 254 32.22 10.29 -1.10
N GLY A 255 31.85 9.80 0.08
CA GLY A 255 32.78 9.22 1.06
C GLY A 255 33.07 7.74 0.78
N ALA A 256 33.72 7.10 1.74
CA ALA A 256 33.84 5.65 1.73
C ALA A 256 32.45 5.01 1.79
N PRO A 257 32.17 3.96 0.98
CA PRO A 257 30.89 3.30 1.01
C PRO A 257 30.66 2.61 2.37
N SER A 258 29.40 2.59 2.80
CA SER A 258 29.01 1.89 4.02
C SER A 258 28.73 0.41 3.70
N ASP A 259 29.15 -0.50 4.57
CA ASP A 259 28.83 -1.92 4.42
C ASP A 259 27.33 -2.16 4.62
N TYR A 260 26.77 -2.93 3.71
CA TYR A 260 25.36 -3.32 3.72
C TYR A 260 25.27 -4.80 4.14
N GLY A 261 25.25 -5.00 5.46
CA GLY A 261 25.31 -6.32 6.06
C GLY A 261 24.08 -7.19 5.78
N ILE A 262 24.21 -8.51 5.97
CA ILE A 262 23.15 -9.50 5.74
C ILE A 262 21.85 -9.18 6.52
N ILE A 263 21.97 -8.63 7.73
CA ILE A 263 20.82 -8.24 8.56
C ILE A 263 20.05 -7.10 7.90
N THR A 264 20.74 -6.13 7.32
CA THR A 264 20.13 -5.01 6.59
C THR A 264 19.45 -5.53 5.32
N ILE A 265 20.06 -6.45 4.58
CA ILE A 265 19.46 -7.11 3.42
C ILE A 265 18.15 -7.80 3.81
N ILE A 266 18.17 -8.64 4.85
CA ILE A 266 16.97 -9.34 5.34
C ILE A 266 15.91 -8.33 5.78
N SER A 267 16.32 -7.25 6.40
CA SER A 267 15.44 -6.16 6.83
C SER A 267 14.75 -5.48 5.65
N MET A 268 15.46 -5.20 4.56
CA MET A 268 14.83 -4.62 3.35
C MET A 268 13.95 -5.64 2.61
N LEU A 269 14.36 -6.90 2.54
CA LEU A 269 13.49 -7.97 2.02
C LEU A 269 12.18 -8.09 2.81
N ALA A 270 12.18 -7.74 4.08
CA ALA A 270 11.00 -7.76 4.94
C ALA A 270 9.90 -6.78 4.52
N TRP A 271 10.17 -5.79 3.63
CA TRP A 271 9.12 -4.98 3.01
C TRP A 271 8.01 -5.85 2.41
N GLY A 272 8.37 -6.99 1.83
CA GLY A 272 7.41 -7.95 1.27
C GLY A 272 6.46 -8.56 2.29
N LEU A 273 6.84 -8.63 3.58
CA LEU A 273 5.95 -9.12 4.65
C LEU A 273 4.75 -8.20 4.88
N GLY A 274 4.89 -6.92 4.57
CA GLY A 274 3.81 -5.94 4.68
C GLY A 274 2.56 -6.33 3.89
N TYR A 275 2.73 -6.92 2.70
CA TYR A 275 1.61 -7.33 1.84
C TYR A 275 0.59 -8.21 2.53
N PHE A 276 1.01 -9.08 3.44
CA PHE A 276 0.10 -9.94 4.18
C PHE A 276 -0.86 -9.17 5.10
N GLY A 277 -0.51 -7.92 5.43
CA GLY A 277 -1.29 -7.08 6.33
C GLY A 277 -1.94 -5.85 5.68
N MET A 278 -1.76 -5.59 4.38
CA MET A 278 -2.24 -4.37 3.73
C MET A 278 -3.72 -4.44 3.35
N PRO A 279 -4.62 -3.71 4.05
CA PRO A 279 -6.06 -3.84 3.85
C PRO A 279 -6.52 -3.50 2.43
N GLN A 280 -5.88 -2.51 1.76
CA GLN A 280 -6.25 -2.13 0.39
C GLN A 280 -6.00 -3.27 -0.60
N VAL A 281 -4.95 -4.05 -0.45
CA VAL A 281 -4.66 -5.22 -1.30
C VAL A 281 -5.60 -6.38 -0.95
N LEU A 282 -5.73 -6.67 0.34
CA LEU A 282 -6.55 -7.79 0.83
C LEU A 282 -8.04 -7.65 0.48
N VAL A 283 -8.58 -6.43 0.48
CA VAL A 283 -9.98 -6.18 0.06
C VAL A 283 -10.19 -6.51 -1.42
N ARG A 284 -9.18 -6.32 -2.29
CA ARG A 284 -9.27 -6.73 -3.70
C ARG A 284 -9.41 -8.25 -3.83
N PHE A 285 -8.75 -9.03 -2.96
CA PHE A 285 -8.95 -10.48 -2.93
C PHE A 285 -10.37 -10.89 -2.52
N LEU A 286 -11.00 -10.13 -1.61
CA LEU A 286 -12.40 -10.35 -1.24
C LEU A 286 -13.37 -10.06 -2.38
N SER A 287 -13.05 -9.09 -3.25
CA SER A 287 -13.93 -8.59 -4.31
C SER A 287 -13.83 -9.34 -5.64
N ILE A 288 -12.83 -10.23 -5.82
CA ILE A 288 -12.67 -11.02 -7.04
C ILE A 288 -13.88 -11.93 -7.27
N ARG A 289 -14.39 -11.99 -8.51
CA ARG A 289 -15.65 -12.69 -8.81
C ARG A 289 -15.52 -14.21 -8.66
N SER A 290 -14.39 -14.82 -9.02
CA SER A 290 -14.18 -16.25 -8.86
C SER A 290 -12.79 -16.61 -8.35
N VAL A 291 -12.68 -17.73 -7.65
CA VAL A 291 -11.43 -18.24 -7.07
C VAL A 291 -10.44 -18.71 -8.14
N GLU A 292 -10.96 -19.20 -9.28
CA GLU A 292 -10.18 -19.69 -10.42
C GLU A 292 -9.40 -18.56 -11.09
N GLU A 293 -9.93 -17.34 -11.03
CA GLU A 293 -9.32 -16.15 -11.61
C GLU A 293 -8.13 -15.60 -10.79
N VAL A 294 -7.97 -16.02 -9.54
CA VAL A 294 -6.86 -15.61 -8.66
C VAL A 294 -5.51 -15.93 -9.31
N ARG A 295 -5.37 -17.07 -10.00
CA ARG A 295 -4.12 -17.41 -10.69
C ARG A 295 -3.77 -16.41 -11.79
N ARG A 296 -4.75 -15.96 -12.57
CA ARG A 296 -4.55 -14.96 -13.64
C ARG A 296 -4.19 -13.60 -13.03
N SER A 297 -4.93 -13.18 -12.01
CA SER A 297 -4.63 -11.93 -11.29
C SER A 297 -3.22 -11.92 -10.71
N ARG A 298 -2.76 -13.04 -10.11
CA ARG A 298 -1.40 -13.17 -9.59
C ARG A 298 -0.34 -12.93 -10.66
N ILE A 299 -0.49 -13.55 -11.83
CA ILE A 299 0.49 -13.39 -12.94
C ILE A 299 0.54 -11.92 -13.36
N ILE A 300 -0.61 -11.29 -13.56
CA ILE A 300 -0.71 -9.89 -13.99
C ILE A 300 -0.07 -8.97 -12.93
N ALA A 301 -0.48 -9.10 -11.68
CA ALA A 301 0.00 -8.28 -10.57
C ALA A 301 1.51 -8.42 -10.36
N THR A 302 2.02 -9.67 -10.30
CA THR A 302 3.45 -9.92 -10.08
C THR A 302 4.29 -9.41 -11.25
N SER A 303 3.85 -9.61 -12.50
CA SER A 303 4.58 -9.11 -13.68
C SER A 303 4.61 -7.58 -13.69
N TRP A 304 3.47 -6.94 -13.43
CA TRP A 304 3.38 -5.48 -13.33
C TRP A 304 4.32 -4.94 -12.23
N CYS A 305 4.28 -5.54 -11.04
CA CYS A 305 5.09 -5.17 -9.89
C CYS A 305 6.60 -5.28 -10.20
N VAL A 306 7.06 -6.42 -10.71
CA VAL A 306 8.48 -6.66 -11.04
C VAL A 306 9.00 -5.67 -12.07
N ILE A 307 8.25 -5.44 -13.15
CA ILE A 307 8.68 -4.53 -14.21
C ILE A 307 8.68 -3.09 -13.71
N SER A 308 7.63 -2.66 -13.01
CA SER A 308 7.52 -1.29 -12.50
C SER A 308 8.61 -0.95 -11.49
N LEU A 309 8.87 -1.85 -10.52
CA LEU A 309 9.94 -1.67 -9.53
C LEU A 309 11.32 -1.66 -10.20
N GLY A 310 11.57 -2.55 -11.17
CA GLY A 310 12.81 -2.58 -11.93
C GLY A 310 13.04 -1.28 -12.70
N CYS A 311 12.03 -0.79 -13.43
CA CYS A 311 12.10 0.49 -14.13
C CYS A 311 12.38 1.65 -13.16
N ALA A 312 11.69 1.70 -12.02
CA ALA A 312 11.85 2.76 -11.03
C ALA A 312 13.28 2.83 -10.48
N VAL A 313 13.85 1.69 -10.09
CA VAL A 313 15.25 1.61 -9.62
C VAL A 313 16.23 2.06 -10.74
N CYS A 314 16.06 1.55 -11.95
CA CYS A 314 16.93 1.91 -13.08
C CYS A 314 16.84 3.39 -13.44
N ILE A 315 15.63 4.00 -13.40
CA ILE A 315 15.45 5.44 -13.63
C ILE A 315 16.30 6.26 -12.64
N GLY A 316 16.29 5.89 -11.37
CA GLY A 316 17.12 6.58 -10.36
C GLY A 316 18.62 6.42 -10.61
N LEU A 317 19.08 5.19 -10.87
CA LEU A 317 20.50 4.90 -11.13
C LEU A 317 21.01 5.63 -12.40
N VAL A 318 20.31 5.49 -13.52
CA VAL A 318 20.72 6.11 -14.78
C VAL A 318 20.53 7.62 -14.70
N GLY A 319 19.50 8.09 -14.00
CA GLY A 319 19.26 9.52 -13.72
C GLY A 319 20.45 10.19 -13.04
N ARG A 320 21.14 9.48 -12.13
CA ARG A 320 22.37 9.99 -11.50
C ARG A 320 23.50 10.24 -12.51
N ALA A 321 23.63 9.38 -13.51
CA ALA A 321 24.65 9.59 -14.56
C ALA A 321 24.30 10.77 -15.50
N MET A 322 23.01 11.00 -15.76
CA MET A 322 22.56 12.10 -16.60
C MET A 322 22.57 13.45 -15.90
N MET A 323 22.26 13.46 -14.60
CA MET A 323 22.09 14.65 -13.77
C MET A 323 22.89 14.48 -12.45
N PRO A 324 24.24 14.59 -12.53
CA PRO A 324 25.11 14.22 -11.41
C PRO A 324 25.11 15.23 -10.25
N THR A 325 24.65 16.47 -10.45
CA THR A 325 24.77 17.57 -9.48
C THR A 325 23.50 18.39 -9.29
N GLU A 326 22.39 18.01 -9.91
CA GLU A 326 21.14 18.79 -9.88
C GLU A 326 20.34 18.57 -8.59
N LEU A 327 20.31 17.36 -8.06
CA LEU A 327 19.50 16.98 -6.90
C LEU A 327 20.42 16.60 -5.74
N LEU A 328 20.68 17.57 -4.86
CA LEU A 328 21.72 17.47 -3.86
C LEU A 328 21.24 17.06 -2.46
N THR A 329 19.93 16.96 -2.23
CA THR A 329 19.36 16.41 -1.00
C THR A 329 18.62 15.10 -1.27
N SER A 330 18.44 14.27 -0.26
CA SER A 330 17.64 13.04 -0.38
C SER A 330 16.19 13.32 -0.75
N THR A 331 15.65 14.46 -0.32
CA THR A 331 14.27 14.89 -0.60
C THR A 331 14.13 15.47 -2.01
N ASP A 332 15.12 16.21 -2.51
CA ASP A 332 15.15 16.69 -3.90
C ASP A 332 15.31 15.50 -4.87
N ALA A 333 16.13 14.51 -4.51
CA ALA A 333 16.33 13.30 -5.30
C ALA A 333 15.01 12.57 -5.62
N GLU A 334 13.99 12.66 -4.76
CA GLU A 334 12.65 12.11 -5.03
C GLU A 334 11.99 12.74 -6.26
N THR A 335 12.47 13.89 -6.76
CA THR A 335 11.93 14.55 -7.96
C THR A 335 12.61 14.12 -9.26
N ILE A 336 13.59 13.21 -9.22
CA ILE A 336 14.38 12.79 -10.40
C ILE A 336 13.50 12.35 -11.58
N PHE A 337 12.42 11.62 -11.32
CA PHE A 337 11.48 11.20 -12.36
C PHE A 337 10.84 12.39 -13.09
N ILE A 338 10.47 13.44 -12.37
CA ILE A 338 9.86 14.66 -12.91
C ILE A 338 10.86 15.41 -13.78
N VAL A 339 12.07 15.61 -13.25
CA VAL A 339 13.16 16.34 -13.93
C VAL A 339 13.55 15.63 -15.23
N LEU A 340 13.67 14.29 -15.21
CA LEU A 340 13.92 13.50 -16.41
C LEU A 340 12.78 13.61 -17.42
N ALA A 341 11.52 13.53 -16.98
CA ALA A 341 10.37 13.69 -17.86
C ALA A 341 10.35 15.06 -18.55
N GLN A 342 10.66 16.14 -17.82
CA GLN A 342 10.74 17.50 -18.38
C GLN A 342 11.90 17.65 -19.39
N THR A 343 13.02 17.00 -19.14
CA THR A 343 14.22 17.11 -19.98
C THR A 343 14.11 16.27 -21.25
N LEU A 344 13.49 15.09 -21.16
CA LEU A 344 13.52 14.10 -22.24
C LEU A 344 12.29 14.15 -23.16
N LEU A 345 11.15 14.65 -22.68
CA LEU A 345 9.89 14.49 -23.38
C LEU A 345 9.34 15.82 -23.92
N PRO A 346 8.65 15.80 -25.07
CA PRO A 346 7.84 16.94 -25.52
C PRO A 346 6.79 17.29 -24.46
N SER A 347 6.46 18.57 -24.31
CA SER A 347 5.65 19.11 -23.21
C SER A 347 4.32 18.38 -22.97
N PHE A 348 3.58 18.05 -24.04
CA PHE A 348 2.32 17.31 -23.89
C PHE A 348 2.56 15.88 -23.36
N MET A 349 3.57 15.18 -23.89
CA MET A 349 3.92 13.83 -23.43
C MET A 349 4.45 13.86 -21.99
N CYS A 350 5.25 14.87 -21.63
CA CYS A 350 5.64 15.13 -20.26
C CYS A 350 4.40 15.24 -19.35
N GLY A 351 3.39 16.03 -19.74
CA GLY A 351 2.14 16.17 -19.00
C GLY A 351 1.39 14.83 -18.84
N VAL A 352 1.35 13.99 -19.86
CA VAL A 352 0.75 12.63 -19.77
C VAL A 352 1.52 11.77 -18.78
N VAL A 353 2.86 11.77 -18.86
CA VAL A 353 3.73 10.96 -18.01
C VAL A 353 3.68 11.40 -16.54
N VAL A 354 3.75 12.71 -16.27
CA VAL A 354 3.67 13.21 -14.88
C VAL A 354 2.26 13.08 -14.29
N SER A 355 1.22 12.99 -15.13
CA SER A 355 -0.11 12.58 -14.67
C SER A 355 -0.10 11.18 -14.08
N GLY A 356 0.87 10.32 -14.42
CA GLY A 356 1.11 9.03 -13.77
C GLY A 356 1.47 9.16 -12.29
N ILE A 357 2.22 10.20 -11.88
CA ILE A 357 2.53 10.48 -10.47
C ILE A 357 1.26 10.89 -9.72
N PHE A 358 0.46 11.75 -10.34
CA PHE A 358 -0.82 12.15 -9.74
C PHE A 358 -1.79 10.97 -9.68
N ALA A 359 -1.82 10.12 -10.70
CA ALA A 359 -2.60 8.89 -10.76
C ALA A 359 -2.24 7.95 -9.58
N ALA A 360 -0.94 7.75 -9.33
CA ALA A 360 -0.44 6.96 -8.21
C ALA A 360 -0.90 7.50 -6.84
N SER A 361 -0.82 8.81 -6.65
CA SER A 361 -1.29 9.45 -5.41
C SER A 361 -2.80 9.37 -5.26
N MET A 362 -3.55 9.51 -6.35
CA MET A 362 -5.01 9.50 -6.38
C MET A 362 -5.60 8.12 -6.11
N SER A 363 -5.06 7.05 -6.76
CA SER A 363 -5.50 5.66 -6.56
C SER A 363 -5.29 5.20 -5.12
N SER A 364 -4.10 5.45 -4.58
CA SER A 364 -3.76 5.05 -3.22
C SER A 364 -4.57 5.80 -2.19
N SER A 365 -4.58 7.14 -2.23
CA SER A 365 -5.29 7.96 -1.24
C SER A 365 -6.79 7.72 -1.25
N SER A 366 -7.44 7.58 -2.42
CA SER A 366 -8.86 7.26 -2.50
C SER A 366 -9.20 5.90 -1.90
N SER A 367 -8.35 4.90 -2.13
CA SER A 367 -8.50 3.57 -1.53
C SER A 367 -8.36 3.61 -0.01
N TYR A 368 -7.36 4.31 0.52
CA TYR A 368 -7.14 4.42 1.97
C TYR A 368 -8.26 5.18 2.66
N LEU A 369 -8.72 6.27 2.05
CA LEU A 369 -9.84 7.07 2.55
C LEU A 369 -11.13 6.24 2.61
N ILE A 370 -11.49 5.51 1.55
CA ILE A 370 -12.71 4.67 1.53
C ILE A 370 -12.62 3.53 2.54
N ILE A 371 -11.47 2.85 2.66
CA ILE A 371 -11.30 1.76 3.63
C ILE A 371 -11.34 2.28 5.06
N GLY A 372 -10.71 3.42 5.35
CA GLY A 372 -10.80 4.08 6.65
C GLY A 372 -12.22 4.51 6.99
N ALA A 373 -12.95 5.10 6.03
CA ALA A 373 -14.35 5.47 6.20
C ALA A 373 -15.24 4.24 6.45
N SER A 374 -14.99 3.12 5.74
CA SER A 374 -15.66 1.85 5.97
C SER A 374 -15.37 1.29 7.36
N ALA A 375 -14.11 1.33 7.79
CA ALA A 375 -13.71 0.86 9.10
C ALA A 375 -14.43 1.62 10.23
N MET A 376 -14.57 2.94 10.11
CA MET A 376 -15.31 3.73 11.08
C MET A 376 -16.83 3.51 10.97
N GLY A 377 -17.39 3.57 9.77
CA GLY A 377 -18.84 3.49 9.55
C GLY A 377 -19.41 2.11 9.84
N GLU A 378 -18.84 1.07 9.25
CA GLU A 378 -19.36 -0.30 9.38
C GLU A 378 -18.85 -1.01 10.65
N ASN A 379 -17.55 -0.91 10.94
CA ASN A 379 -16.97 -1.70 12.01
C ASN A 379 -17.09 -1.05 13.39
N ILE A 380 -16.88 0.27 13.53
CA ILE A 380 -17.02 0.97 14.81
C ILE A 380 -18.47 1.43 15.00
N PHE A 381 -19.00 2.26 14.11
CA PHE A 381 -20.31 2.87 14.33
C PHE A 381 -21.44 1.83 14.30
N ARG A 382 -21.62 1.11 13.19
CA ARG A 382 -22.67 0.07 13.09
C ARG A 382 -22.34 -1.16 13.92
N GLY A 383 -21.08 -1.62 13.92
CA GLY A 383 -20.69 -2.86 14.59
C GLY A 383 -20.67 -2.78 16.12
N LEU A 384 -20.22 -1.64 16.68
CA LEU A 384 -20.03 -1.49 18.11
C LEU A 384 -21.03 -0.52 18.76
N LEU A 385 -21.11 0.72 18.22
CA LEU A 385 -21.84 1.82 18.91
C LEU A 385 -23.34 1.79 18.66
N HIS A 386 -23.78 1.50 17.44
CA HIS A 386 -25.18 1.60 17.03
C HIS A 386 -25.60 0.48 16.07
N ARG A 387 -25.78 -0.73 16.61
CA ARG A 387 -26.06 -1.95 15.81
C ARG A 387 -27.30 -1.91 14.91
N LYS A 388 -28.22 -0.98 15.18
CA LYS A 388 -29.43 -0.74 14.36
C LYS A 388 -29.28 0.46 13.42
N ALA A 389 -28.05 0.95 13.20
CA ALA A 389 -27.81 2.10 12.32
C ALA A 389 -28.29 1.82 10.90
N THR A 390 -29.00 2.80 10.34
CA THR A 390 -29.41 2.77 8.93
C THR A 390 -28.23 3.05 8.01
N ASP A 391 -28.30 2.63 6.75
CA ASP A 391 -27.28 2.93 5.75
C ASP A 391 -27.00 4.43 5.63
N LYS A 392 -28.04 5.26 5.73
CA LYS A 392 -27.90 6.72 5.71
C LYS A 392 -27.01 7.23 6.86
N GLN A 393 -27.20 6.71 8.08
CA GLN A 393 -26.40 7.10 9.24
C GLN A 393 -24.95 6.64 9.08
N VAL A 394 -24.73 5.40 8.61
CA VAL A 394 -23.38 4.87 8.33
C VAL A 394 -22.68 5.74 7.27
N MET A 395 -23.37 6.13 6.20
CA MET A 395 -22.81 6.98 5.16
C MET A 395 -22.46 8.38 5.66
N ILE A 396 -23.24 8.95 6.59
CA ILE A 396 -22.91 10.24 7.22
C ILE A 396 -21.60 10.11 8.03
N VAL A 397 -21.52 9.09 8.90
CA VAL A 397 -20.30 8.82 9.69
C VAL A 397 -19.10 8.61 8.79
N ALA A 398 -19.24 7.81 7.72
CA ALA A 398 -18.21 7.60 6.75
C ALA A 398 -17.70 8.90 6.10
N ARG A 399 -18.61 9.79 5.69
CA ARG A 399 -18.25 11.10 5.09
C ARG A 399 -17.54 12.01 6.09
N VAL A 400 -17.98 12.04 7.35
CA VAL A 400 -17.28 12.78 8.41
C VAL A 400 -15.86 12.21 8.61
N THR A 401 -15.72 10.90 8.61
CA THR A 401 -14.40 10.23 8.72
C THR A 401 -13.50 10.60 7.55
N LEU A 402 -14.02 10.64 6.31
CA LEU A 402 -13.25 11.09 5.15
C LEU A 402 -12.69 12.51 5.36
N VAL A 403 -13.51 13.43 5.89
CA VAL A 403 -13.07 14.80 6.18
C VAL A 403 -11.97 14.80 7.26
N VAL A 404 -12.14 14.03 8.33
CA VAL A 404 -11.14 13.94 9.41
C VAL A 404 -9.81 13.38 8.89
N MET A 405 -9.84 12.27 8.13
CA MET A 405 -8.63 11.69 7.54
C MET A 405 -7.96 12.63 6.53
N PHE A 406 -8.76 13.34 5.74
CA PHE A 406 -8.27 14.35 4.80
C PHE A 406 -7.52 15.48 5.52
N LEU A 407 -8.12 16.06 6.57
CA LEU A 407 -7.49 17.12 7.35
C LEU A 407 -6.21 16.62 8.04
N PHE A 408 -6.23 15.39 8.58
CA PHE A 408 -5.05 14.79 9.17
C PHE A 408 -3.94 14.55 8.13
N GLY A 409 -4.30 14.10 6.92
CA GLY A 409 -3.37 13.96 5.81
C GLY A 409 -2.71 15.28 5.43
N ILE A 410 -3.45 16.40 5.41
CA ILE A 410 -2.87 17.75 5.21
C ILE A 410 -1.87 18.10 6.31
N LEU A 411 -2.19 17.79 7.57
CA LEU A 411 -1.26 18.04 8.69
C LEU A 411 0.04 17.24 8.55
N VAL A 412 -0.04 15.97 8.15
CA VAL A 412 1.14 15.14 7.90
C VAL A 412 1.96 15.67 6.72
N ALA A 413 1.29 16.18 5.67
CA ALA A 413 1.93 16.72 4.48
C ALA A 413 2.44 18.16 4.64
N TYR A 414 2.27 18.78 5.79
CA TYR A 414 2.61 20.18 5.97
C TYR A 414 4.11 20.48 5.84
N ASP A 415 4.97 19.52 6.26
CA ASP A 415 6.41 19.64 6.07
C ASP A 415 6.81 19.25 4.64
N GLN A 416 7.20 20.24 3.84
CA GLN A 416 7.66 20.06 2.47
C GLN A 416 8.93 19.21 2.34
N ASN A 417 9.74 19.13 3.41
CA ASN A 417 10.97 18.34 3.45
C ASN A 417 10.72 16.88 3.85
N SER A 418 9.47 16.49 4.09
CA SER A 418 9.13 15.09 4.37
C SER A 418 9.52 14.20 3.20
N SER A 419 10.23 13.10 3.50
CA SER A 419 10.51 12.06 2.51
C SER A 419 9.27 11.19 2.31
N ILE A 420 8.83 11.09 1.05
CA ILE A 420 7.72 10.22 0.65
C ILE A 420 8.02 8.78 1.05
N PHE A 421 9.24 8.32 0.77
CA PHE A 421 9.68 6.96 1.08
C PHE A 421 9.61 6.65 2.58
N GLN A 422 10.07 7.57 3.44
CA GLN A 422 10.06 7.36 4.90
C GLN A 422 8.65 7.35 5.49
N VAL A 423 7.79 8.28 5.09
CA VAL A 423 6.40 8.33 5.57
C VAL A 423 5.64 7.06 5.18
N VAL A 424 5.83 6.60 3.93
CA VAL A 424 5.22 5.35 3.45
C VAL A 424 5.75 4.16 4.22
N SER A 425 7.07 4.05 4.43
CA SER A 425 7.68 2.91 5.13
C SER A 425 7.11 2.74 6.54
N TYR A 426 6.94 3.85 7.25
CA TYR A 426 6.38 3.84 8.61
C TYR A 426 4.92 3.34 8.65
N ALA A 427 4.05 3.87 7.78
CA ALA A 427 2.67 3.44 7.70
C ALA A 427 2.55 1.98 7.22
N TRP A 428 3.39 1.58 6.27
CA TRP A 428 3.51 0.21 5.77
C TRP A 428 3.88 -0.78 6.88
N ALA A 429 4.89 -0.43 7.69
CA ALA A 429 5.29 -1.25 8.82
C ALA A 429 4.17 -1.40 9.84
N GLY A 430 3.45 -0.32 10.16
CA GLY A 430 2.36 -0.31 11.10
C GLY A 430 1.23 -1.27 10.74
N LEU A 431 0.77 -1.25 9.49
CA LEU A 431 -0.27 -2.15 9.00
C LEU A 431 0.27 -3.57 8.80
N GLY A 432 1.45 -3.71 8.20
CA GLY A 432 2.08 -4.99 7.92
C GLY A 432 2.33 -5.82 9.16
N ALA A 433 2.88 -5.22 10.22
CA ALA A 433 3.15 -5.90 11.47
C ALA A 433 1.89 -6.20 12.29
N SER A 434 0.87 -5.31 12.23
CA SER A 434 -0.37 -5.51 12.97
C SER A 434 -1.26 -6.61 12.39
N PHE A 435 -1.35 -6.68 11.06
CA PHE A 435 -2.29 -7.58 10.39
C PHE A 435 -1.63 -8.75 9.66
N GLY A 436 -0.37 -8.64 9.22
CA GLY A 436 0.30 -9.68 8.45
C GLY A 436 0.39 -11.02 9.18
N PRO A 437 1.00 -11.06 10.38
CA PRO A 437 1.04 -12.29 11.18
C PRO A 437 -0.34 -12.82 11.51
N LEU A 438 -1.30 -11.93 11.82
CA LEU A 438 -2.68 -12.31 12.11
C LEU A 438 -3.38 -12.91 10.89
N MET A 439 -3.19 -12.34 9.70
CA MET A 439 -3.74 -12.88 8.45
C MET A 439 -3.20 -14.30 8.19
N LEU A 440 -1.88 -14.48 8.28
CA LEU A 440 -1.27 -15.80 8.09
C LEU A 440 -1.76 -16.81 9.13
N CYS A 441 -1.79 -16.46 10.42
CA CYS A 441 -2.32 -17.34 11.47
C CYS A 441 -3.81 -17.63 11.28
N SER A 442 -4.61 -16.65 10.83
CA SER A 442 -6.04 -16.85 10.54
C SER A 442 -6.32 -17.88 9.45
N LEU A 443 -5.43 -17.95 8.44
CA LEU A 443 -5.57 -18.82 7.28
C LEU A 443 -4.85 -20.15 7.40
N TYR A 444 -3.83 -20.27 8.26
CA TYR A 444 -2.96 -21.46 8.29
C TYR A 444 -2.83 -22.12 9.65
N TRP A 445 -3.26 -21.47 10.72
CA TRP A 445 -3.08 -22.02 12.06
C TRP A 445 -4.40 -22.25 12.78
N ARG A 446 -4.77 -23.53 12.88
CA ARG A 446 -6.02 -24.00 13.48
C ARG A 446 -6.21 -23.58 14.95
N ARG A 447 -5.10 -23.39 15.69
CA ARG A 447 -5.11 -23.09 17.13
C ARG A 447 -5.31 -21.59 17.42
N ALA A 448 -5.17 -20.70 16.40
CA ALA A 448 -5.37 -19.26 16.58
C ALA A 448 -6.76 -18.95 17.16
N ASN A 449 -6.78 -18.05 18.13
CA ASN A 449 -8.02 -17.66 18.84
C ASN A 449 -8.14 -16.14 18.99
N LYS A 450 -9.28 -15.69 19.53
CA LYS A 450 -9.58 -14.27 19.72
C LYS A 450 -8.54 -13.53 20.55
N ALA A 451 -8.08 -14.13 21.68
CA ALA A 451 -7.10 -13.48 22.57
C ALA A 451 -5.75 -13.28 21.86
N GLY A 452 -5.29 -14.30 21.14
CA GLY A 452 -4.08 -14.22 20.31
C GLY A 452 -4.21 -13.17 19.20
N ALA A 453 -5.37 -13.07 18.55
CA ALA A 453 -5.62 -12.07 17.51
C ALA A 453 -5.48 -10.64 18.06
N VAL A 454 -6.10 -10.35 19.20
CA VAL A 454 -6.00 -9.05 19.89
C VAL A 454 -4.56 -8.75 20.31
N ALA A 455 -3.89 -9.74 20.94
CA ALA A 455 -2.51 -9.59 21.40
C ALA A 455 -1.56 -9.30 20.22
N GLY A 456 -1.71 -9.99 19.08
CA GLY A 456 -0.88 -9.77 17.90
C GLY A 456 -1.06 -8.39 17.28
N MET A 457 -2.30 -7.94 17.09
CA MET A 457 -2.55 -6.59 16.57
C MET A 457 -1.94 -5.51 17.46
N LEU A 458 -2.19 -5.57 18.77
CA LEU A 458 -1.69 -4.56 19.71
C LEU A 458 -0.16 -4.60 19.83
N SER A 459 0.44 -5.80 19.93
CA SER A 459 1.90 -5.93 20.04
C SER A 459 2.61 -5.53 18.75
N GLY A 460 2.06 -5.85 17.58
CA GLY A 460 2.60 -5.42 16.29
C GLY A 460 2.59 -3.90 16.15
N THR A 461 1.45 -3.26 16.45
CA THR A 461 1.33 -1.80 16.46
C THR A 461 2.32 -1.17 17.47
N ALA A 462 2.32 -1.63 18.72
CA ALA A 462 3.20 -1.10 19.75
C ALA A 462 4.69 -1.29 19.39
N ALA A 463 5.04 -2.45 18.84
CA ALA A 463 6.41 -2.73 18.43
C ALA A 463 6.90 -1.78 17.32
N VAL A 464 6.07 -1.45 16.32
CA VAL A 464 6.43 -0.45 15.30
C VAL A 464 6.66 0.91 15.92
N LEU A 465 5.73 1.37 16.78
CA LEU A 465 5.85 2.68 17.43
C LEU A 465 7.12 2.76 18.32
N ILE A 466 7.36 1.74 19.12
CA ILE A 466 8.52 1.68 20.03
C ILE A 466 9.82 1.56 19.20
N TRP A 467 9.86 0.67 18.22
CA TRP A 467 11.07 0.45 17.43
C TRP A 467 11.46 1.71 16.66
N HIS A 468 10.52 2.30 15.92
CA HIS A 468 10.78 3.49 15.13
C HIS A 468 11.29 4.66 15.95
N ASN A 469 10.63 4.96 17.10
CA ASN A 469 10.90 6.17 17.87
C ASN A 469 11.98 6.01 18.95
N LEU A 470 12.20 4.81 19.48
CA LEU A 470 13.08 4.58 20.63
C LEU A 470 14.24 3.63 20.34
N VAL A 471 14.03 2.60 19.53
CA VAL A 471 15.05 1.55 19.31
C VAL A 471 15.92 1.87 18.10
N LYS A 472 15.31 2.21 16.96
CA LYS A 472 16.02 2.53 15.72
C LYS A 472 17.02 3.69 15.86
N PRO A 473 16.75 4.76 16.63
CA PRO A 473 17.73 5.84 16.87
C PRO A 473 19.00 5.41 17.62
N LEU A 474 19.02 4.24 18.26
CA LEU A 474 20.23 3.70 18.92
C LEU A 474 21.30 3.30 17.90
N GLY A 475 20.94 3.15 16.62
CA GLY A 475 21.88 2.84 15.55
C GLY A 475 22.38 1.38 15.55
N GLY A 476 23.39 1.11 14.71
CA GLY A 476 23.97 -0.23 14.58
C GLY A 476 22.95 -1.28 14.14
N VAL A 477 22.92 -2.42 14.82
CA VAL A 477 21.99 -3.51 14.52
C VAL A 477 20.51 -3.16 14.76
N PHE A 478 20.24 -2.11 15.50
CA PHE A 478 18.88 -1.62 15.78
C PHE A 478 18.34 -0.67 14.69
N ALA A 479 19.20 -0.18 13.80
CA ALA A 479 18.80 0.71 12.70
C ALA A 479 18.02 0.00 11.56
N ILE A 480 17.72 -1.30 11.70
CA ILE A 480 16.94 -2.07 10.73
C ILE A 480 15.50 -1.56 10.62
N TYR A 481 14.88 -1.87 9.48
CA TYR A 481 13.50 -1.50 9.21
C TYR A 481 12.54 -2.13 10.22
N GLU A 482 11.74 -1.32 10.86
CA GLU A 482 10.87 -1.67 12.00
C GLU A 482 9.85 -2.78 11.69
N LEU A 483 9.47 -2.98 10.44
CA LEU A 483 8.54 -4.04 10.05
C LEU A 483 9.06 -5.43 10.45
N LEU A 484 10.34 -5.71 10.27
CA LEU A 484 10.90 -7.04 10.54
C LEU A 484 10.76 -7.44 12.02
N PRO A 485 11.30 -6.69 12.98
CA PRO A 485 11.15 -7.05 14.39
C PRO A 485 9.70 -7.00 14.86
N ALA A 486 8.91 -6.02 14.41
CA ALA A 486 7.52 -5.90 14.81
C ALA A 486 6.65 -7.06 14.29
N PHE A 487 6.90 -7.54 13.06
CA PHE A 487 6.23 -8.71 12.50
C PHE A 487 6.50 -9.98 13.33
N ILE A 488 7.77 -10.18 13.72
CA ILE A 488 8.18 -11.32 14.56
C ILE A 488 7.54 -11.23 15.95
N ILE A 489 7.57 -10.04 16.58
CA ILE A 489 6.94 -9.80 17.88
C ILE A 489 5.44 -10.08 17.83
N SER A 490 4.74 -9.54 16.84
CA SER A 490 3.31 -9.80 16.63
C SER A 490 3.01 -11.29 16.51
N LEU A 491 3.79 -12.02 15.66
CA LEU A 491 3.64 -13.46 15.48
C LEU A 491 3.85 -14.23 16.78
N LEU A 492 4.88 -13.89 17.55
CA LEU A 492 5.15 -14.51 18.86
C LEU A 492 4.00 -14.28 19.83
N PHE A 493 3.47 -13.06 19.91
CA PHE A 493 2.33 -12.76 20.79
C PHE A 493 1.07 -13.52 20.36
N ILE A 494 0.78 -13.62 19.06
CA ILE A 494 -0.32 -14.44 18.55
C ILE A 494 -0.17 -15.88 19.03
N VAL A 495 1.01 -16.46 18.84
CA VAL A 495 1.28 -17.87 19.16
C VAL A 495 1.20 -18.11 20.66
N VAL A 496 1.95 -17.36 21.46
CA VAL A 496 2.04 -17.55 22.91
C VAL A 496 0.67 -17.34 23.56
N VAL A 497 0.00 -16.22 23.28
CA VAL A 497 -1.29 -15.92 23.88
C VAL A 497 -2.37 -16.90 23.43
N SER A 498 -2.37 -17.34 22.16
CA SER A 498 -3.31 -18.37 21.73
C SER A 498 -3.07 -19.69 22.44
N LEU A 499 -1.83 -20.11 22.69
CA LEU A 499 -1.52 -21.35 23.41
C LEU A 499 -1.90 -21.30 24.88
N LEU A 500 -1.72 -20.14 25.54
CA LEU A 500 -1.99 -19.94 26.95
C LEU A 500 -3.48 -19.67 27.27
N THR A 501 -4.31 -19.41 26.26
CA THR A 501 -5.73 -19.09 26.45
C THR A 501 -6.66 -20.20 25.94
N ALA A 502 -7.97 -20.01 26.08
CA ALA A 502 -8.98 -21.00 25.70
C ALA A 502 -8.84 -21.45 24.24
N LYS A 503 -9.06 -22.73 24.00
CA LYS A 503 -9.06 -23.30 22.63
C LYS A 503 -10.19 -22.70 21.79
N PRO A 504 -10.03 -22.61 20.44
CA PRO A 504 -11.12 -22.27 19.55
C PRO A 504 -12.33 -23.19 19.76
N ASN A 505 -13.53 -22.65 19.60
CA ASN A 505 -14.75 -23.45 19.73
C ASN A 505 -14.92 -24.41 18.52
N LYS A 506 -15.82 -25.40 18.66
CA LYS A 506 -16.04 -26.43 17.64
C LYS A 506 -16.42 -25.83 16.29
N ARG A 507 -17.28 -24.80 16.25
CA ARG A 507 -17.70 -24.14 15.01
C ARG A 507 -16.53 -23.44 14.30
N MET A 508 -15.67 -22.72 15.04
CA MET A 508 -14.45 -22.13 14.46
C MET A 508 -13.50 -23.19 13.86
N LEU A 509 -13.42 -24.36 14.52
CA LEU A 509 -12.59 -25.47 14.04
C LEU A 509 -13.19 -26.07 12.77
N TYR A 510 -14.51 -26.29 12.75
CA TYR A 510 -15.21 -26.80 11.56
C TYR A 510 -15.05 -25.85 10.37
N GLU A 511 -15.31 -24.55 10.54
CA GLU A 511 -15.12 -23.53 9.51
C GLU A 511 -13.68 -23.53 8.97
N PHE A 512 -12.69 -23.68 9.89
CA PHE A 512 -11.27 -23.74 9.51
C PHE A 512 -10.90 -25.03 8.76
N ASP A 513 -11.45 -26.16 9.13
CA ASP A 513 -11.13 -27.44 8.51
C ASP A 513 -11.75 -27.57 7.11
N HIS A 514 -12.91 -26.91 6.84
CA HIS A 514 -13.70 -27.11 5.62
C HIS A 514 -13.75 -25.91 4.66
N TYR A 515 -13.15 -24.73 4.99
CA TYR A 515 -13.23 -23.55 4.07
C TYR A 515 -12.54 -23.76 2.72
N MET A 516 -11.77 -24.82 2.57
CA MET A 516 -11.10 -25.19 1.30
C MET A 516 -11.83 -26.30 0.55
N ASP A 517 -12.91 -26.87 1.07
CA ASP A 517 -13.66 -27.96 0.44
C ASP A 517 -14.42 -27.49 -0.80
N ASP A 518 -14.67 -28.42 -1.74
CA ASP A 518 -15.44 -28.18 -2.96
C ASP A 518 -16.59 -29.18 -3.08
N PRO A 519 -17.87 -28.73 -3.14
CA PRO A 519 -18.33 -27.34 -3.03
C PRO A 519 -18.06 -26.75 -1.64
N LEU A 520 -18.01 -25.39 -1.55
CA LEU A 520 -17.94 -24.73 -0.25
C LEU A 520 -19.09 -25.21 0.64
N PRO A 521 -18.83 -25.54 1.92
CA PRO A 521 -19.90 -25.84 2.85
C PRO A 521 -20.90 -24.69 2.83
N GLY A 522 -22.19 -25.00 2.71
CA GLY A 522 -23.23 -23.98 2.75
C GLY A 522 -23.07 -23.11 3.98
N THR A 523 -23.31 -21.81 3.85
CA THR A 523 -23.36 -20.92 5.00
C THR A 523 -24.43 -21.44 5.95
N LEU A 524 -24.02 -21.89 7.14
CA LEU A 524 -24.98 -22.22 8.18
C LEU A 524 -25.85 -20.98 8.42
N PRO A 525 -27.20 -21.09 8.42
CA PRO A 525 -28.07 -19.95 8.63
C PRO A 525 -27.66 -19.15 9.87
N SER A 526 -27.65 -17.83 9.75
CA SER A 526 -27.33 -16.95 10.87
C SER A 526 -28.33 -17.21 12.00
N GLY A 527 -27.90 -17.85 13.07
CA GLY A 527 -28.75 -18.21 14.21
C GLY A 527 -28.81 -19.70 14.52
N THR A 528 -28.23 -20.58 13.73
CA THR A 528 -28.10 -22.00 14.06
C THR A 528 -27.19 -22.13 15.29
N VAL A 529 -27.79 -22.27 16.48
CA VAL A 529 -27.10 -22.61 17.71
C VAL A 529 -26.76 -24.10 17.61
N LEU A 530 -25.53 -24.40 17.24
CA LEU A 530 -25.01 -25.75 17.38
C LEU A 530 -24.82 -26.01 18.87
N VAL A 531 -25.86 -26.57 19.49
CA VAL A 531 -25.76 -27.20 20.80
C VAL A 531 -24.74 -28.31 20.68
N ASP A 532 -24.00 -28.63 21.73
CA ASP A 532 -22.89 -29.59 21.84
C ASP A 532 -23.12 -30.98 21.17
N GLU A 533 -23.51 -30.98 19.90
CA GLU A 533 -23.67 -32.20 19.12
C GLU A 533 -22.33 -32.72 18.56
N PRO A 534 -22.17 -34.05 18.45
CA PRO A 534 -20.98 -34.67 17.86
C PRO A 534 -20.77 -34.19 16.42
N MET A 535 -19.51 -34.02 15.99
CA MET A 535 -19.14 -33.53 14.65
C MET A 535 -19.83 -34.32 13.50
N GLU A 536 -20.12 -35.59 13.69
CA GLU A 536 -20.82 -36.45 12.73
C GLU A 536 -22.27 -36.02 12.46
N ALA A 537 -22.97 -35.45 13.44
CA ALA A 537 -24.32 -34.91 13.28
C ALA A 537 -24.33 -33.63 12.45
N MET A 538 -23.32 -32.79 12.61
CA MET A 538 -23.13 -31.56 11.81
C MET A 538 -22.85 -31.84 10.34
N GLU A 539 -22.08 -32.88 10.02
CA GLU A 539 -21.84 -33.32 8.64
C GLU A 539 -23.08 -33.83 7.95
N SER A 540 -23.98 -34.51 8.69
CA SER A 540 -25.22 -35.02 8.15
C SER A 540 -26.25 -33.92 7.84
N GLU A 541 -26.34 -32.87 8.64
CA GLU A 541 -27.21 -31.71 8.39
C GLU A 541 -26.74 -30.87 7.18
N VAL A 542 -25.42 -30.63 7.06
CA VAL A 542 -24.86 -29.94 5.92
C VAL A 542 -25.04 -30.71 4.61
N ARG A 543 -24.95 -32.05 4.64
CA ARG A 543 -25.19 -32.92 3.46
C ARG A 543 -26.67 -33.06 3.09
N SER A 544 -27.56 -32.93 4.05
CA SER A 544 -29.01 -33.07 3.82
C SER A 544 -29.71 -31.80 3.33
N GLY A 545 -29.01 -30.63 3.33
CA GLY A 545 -29.56 -29.35 2.87
C GLY A 545 -30.75 -28.83 3.71
N LYS A 546 -30.87 -29.27 4.96
CA LYS A 546 -31.88 -28.81 5.91
C LYS A 546 -31.36 -27.74 6.84
#